data_f0302a1b41d2abc3a7725ca8282d1644
#
_entry.id   f0302a1b41d2abc3a7725ca8282d1644
#
_cell.length_a   1.000
_cell.length_b   1.000
_cell.length_c   1.000
_cell.angle_alpha   90.00
_cell.angle_beta   90.00
_cell.angle_gamma   90.00
#
_symmetry.space_group_name_H-M   'P 1'
#
loop_
_entity.id
_entity.type
_entity.pdbx_description
1 polymer ?
#
loop_
_entity_poly.entity_id
_entity_poly.type
_entity_poly.pdbx_seq_one_letter_code
_entity_poly.pdbx_strand_id
1 'polypeptide(L)'
;MRFGMSGCFLPADMAEMTPEMCRRVRELGFSGIFTRFRTNDPHTTPKAKAQQFRDLLAGEGIRLYQATGYWQNMVTSDETVRKESVRTIQAALRLAGWLGARGIDTGPGSMNPNGPWFPHPDNYTERAKQQLIKTLKECAQAAEDAGVFLSLECHQLVTLKTPEIAREVLDAVNSPWVRCDYDSANWITLEDIYDTGAALNHHFDVVGKYMVSCHAKDIWIENRLALHLQDGCPGKGLMDFKTLFRRMEALSTDYPVIAEGNSTEELPAVSRLFYDTARELGIPVLDQ
;
A
#
# COMPACT_ATOMS: atom_id res chain seq x y z
N MET A 1 17.65 2.30 -0.32
CA MET A 1 16.24 2.08 -0.76
C MET A 1 15.98 0.58 -0.95
N ARG A 2 14.75 0.12 -0.73
CA ARG A 2 14.34 -1.28 -0.97
C ARG A 2 13.28 -1.36 -2.04
N PHE A 3 13.43 -2.30 -2.97
CA PHE A 3 12.43 -2.53 -4.01
C PHE A 3 11.64 -3.82 -3.74
N GLY A 4 10.32 -3.71 -3.93
CA GLY A 4 9.37 -4.81 -3.82
C GLY A 4 8.47 -4.91 -5.04
N MET A 5 7.71 -5.98 -5.11
CA MET A 5 6.68 -6.17 -6.14
C MET A 5 5.38 -6.67 -5.54
N SER A 6 4.26 -6.39 -6.21
CA SER A 6 2.94 -6.89 -5.82
C SER A 6 2.26 -7.68 -6.94
N GLY A 7 1.35 -8.58 -6.59
CA GLY A 7 0.52 -9.31 -7.55
C GLY A 7 1.30 -10.21 -8.50
N CYS A 8 1.02 -10.10 -9.82
CA CYS A 8 1.66 -10.88 -10.87
C CYS A 8 1.52 -12.41 -10.66
N PHE A 9 2.64 -13.12 -10.54
CA PHE A 9 2.67 -14.57 -10.31
C PHE A 9 2.57 -14.98 -8.84
N LEU A 10 2.46 -14.00 -7.91
CA LEU A 10 2.32 -14.32 -6.49
C LEU A 10 0.94 -14.93 -6.21
N PRO A 11 0.87 -16.02 -5.40
CA PRO A 11 -0.37 -16.75 -5.19
C PRO A 11 -1.35 -16.02 -4.27
N ALA A 12 -2.64 -16.35 -4.42
CA ALA A 12 -3.70 -15.86 -3.54
C ALA A 12 -3.80 -16.63 -2.21
N ASP A 13 -3.29 -17.86 -2.15
CA ASP A 13 -3.15 -18.67 -0.93
C ASP A 13 -1.67 -18.75 -0.53
N MET A 14 -1.38 -18.45 0.72
CA MET A 14 -0.01 -18.52 1.25
C MET A 14 0.61 -19.94 1.17
N ALA A 15 -0.21 -20.99 1.14
CA ALA A 15 0.28 -22.38 1.02
C ALA A 15 0.77 -22.73 -0.40
N GLU A 16 0.43 -21.90 -1.40
CA GLU A 16 0.83 -22.11 -2.79
C GLU A 16 2.17 -21.42 -3.12
N MET A 17 2.73 -20.65 -2.17
CA MET A 17 4.04 -20.03 -2.36
C MET A 17 5.14 -21.08 -2.39
N THR A 18 6.03 -20.98 -3.37
CA THR A 18 7.11 -21.96 -3.55
C THR A 18 8.50 -21.30 -3.51
N PRO A 19 9.58 -22.08 -3.23
CA PRO A 19 10.95 -21.57 -3.32
C PRO A 19 11.30 -21.01 -4.71
N GLU A 20 10.74 -21.59 -5.79
CA GLU A 20 10.94 -21.12 -7.17
C GLU A 20 10.37 -19.70 -7.35
N MET A 21 9.17 -19.43 -6.80
CA MET A 21 8.58 -18.09 -6.85
C MET A 21 9.44 -17.08 -6.10
N CYS A 22 9.96 -17.45 -4.94
CA CYS A 22 10.89 -16.59 -4.17
C CYS A 22 12.17 -16.29 -4.97
N ARG A 23 12.79 -17.31 -5.57
CA ARG A 23 13.96 -17.12 -6.42
C ARG A 23 13.68 -16.21 -7.60
N ARG A 24 12.53 -16.38 -8.27
CA ARG A 24 12.11 -15.52 -9.36
C ARG A 24 11.94 -14.05 -8.94
N VAL A 25 11.41 -13.78 -7.74
CA VAL A 25 11.34 -12.42 -7.18
C VAL A 25 12.74 -11.80 -7.09
N ARG A 26 13.74 -12.55 -6.57
CA ARG A 26 15.13 -12.07 -6.47
C ARG A 26 15.79 -11.89 -7.86
N GLU A 27 15.61 -12.83 -8.76
CA GLU A 27 16.14 -12.75 -10.14
C GLU A 27 15.61 -11.51 -10.88
N LEU A 28 14.41 -11.07 -10.54
CA LEU A 28 13.83 -9.82 -11.04
C LEU A 28 14.37 -8.58 -10.30
N GLY A 29 15.23 -8.74 -9.29
CA GLY A 29 15.85 -7.63 -8.55
C GLY A 29 15.00 -7.10 -7.40
N PHE A 30 13.97 -7.83 -6.96
CA PHE A 30 13.16 -7.40 -5.82
C PHE A 30 13.58 -8.11 -4.52
N SER A 31 13.70 -7.37 -3.43
CA SER A 31 14.09 -7.88 -2.11
C SER A 31 12.90 -8.24 -1.23
N GLY A 32 11.68 -7.98 -1.69
CA GLY A 32 10.48 -8.32 -0.95
C GLY A 32 9.21 -8.22 -1.78
N ILE A 33 8.11 -8.57 -1.13
CA ILE A 33 6.79 -8.69 -1.78
C ILE A 33 5.69 -8.01 -0.97
N PHE A 34 4.64 -7.63 -1.68
CA PHE A 34 3.31 -7.39 -1.16
C PHE A 34 2.38 -8.48 -1.69
N THR A 35 1.67 -9.17 -0.80
CA THR A 35 0.75 -10.24 -1.19
C THR A 35 -0.67 -9.98 -0.69
N ARG A 36 -1.62 -10.31 -1.56
CA ARG A 36 -3.04 -10.24 -1.27
C ARG A 36 -3.58 -11.65 -1.05
N PHE A 37 -3.47 -12.18 0.16
CA PHE A 37 -3.94 -13.54 0.51
C PHE A 37 -5.47 -13.65 0.50
N ARG A 38 -6.08 -13.47 -0.67
CA ARG A 38 -7.55 -13.35 -0.85
C ARG A 38 -8.33 -14.58 -0.42
N THR A 39 -7.69 -15.75 -0.39
CA THR A 39 -8.30 -17.03 -0.02
C THR A 39 -8.02 -17.43 1.43
N ASN A 40 -7.20 -16.66 2.14
CA ASN A 40 -6.87 -16.93 3.54
C ASN A 40 -7.69 -16.01 4.46
N ASP A 41 -8.68 -16.57 5.15
CA ASP A 41 -9.49 -15.83 6.11
C ASP A 41 -8.63 -15.46 7.35
N PRO A 42 -8.52 -14.16 7.72
CA PRO A 42 -7.72 -13.71 8.84
C PRO A 42 -8.22 -14.21 10.19
N HIS A 43 -9.50 -14.57 10.30
CA HIS A 43 -10.07 -15.09 11.54
C HIS A 43 -9.73 -16.55 11.79
N THR A 44 -9.58 -17.35 10.74
CA THR A 44 -9.48 -18.82 10.84
C THR A 44 -8.15 -19.38 10.34
N THR A 45 -7.32 -18.59 9.67
CA THR A 45 -5.99 -19.04 9.20
C THR A 45 -5.12 -19.47 10.37
N PRO A 46 -4.63 -20.73 10.41
CA PRO A 46 -3.82 -21.22 11.51
C PRO A 46 -2.46 -20.51 11.59
N LYS A 47 -2.02 -20.17 12.81
CA LYS A 47 -0.70 -19.55 13.05
C LYS A 47 0.44 -20.36 12.42
N ALA A 48 0.39 -21.68 12.52
CA ALA A 48 1.40 -22.56 11.95
C ALA A 48 1.54 -22.40 10.43
N LYS A 49 0.41 -22.24 9.70
CA LYS A 49 0.41 -21.98 8.24
C LYS A 49 1.11 -20.65 7.92
N ALA A 50 0.79 -19.60 8.68
CA ALA A 50 1.43 -18.30 8.51
C ALA A 50 2.94 -18.34 8.82
N GLN A 51 3.34 -19.08 9.85
CA GLN A 51 4.75 -19.24 10.21
C GLN A 51 5.53 -20.04 9.16
N GLN A 52 4.94 -21.09 8.58
CA GLN A 52 5.56 -21.83 7.46
C GLN A 52 5.84 -20.93 6.26
N PHE A 53 4.87 -20.07 5.90
CA PHE A 53 5.07 -19.09 4.84
C PHE A 53 6.21 -18.09 5.19
N ARG A 54 6.21 -17.54 6.40
CA ARG A 54 7.27 -16.65 6.88
C ARG A 54 8.65 -17.31 6.79
N ASP A 55 8.74 -18.55 7.26
CA ASP A 55 10.02 -19.28 7.32
C ASP A 55 10.51 -19.62 5.90
N LEU A 56 9.59 -19.89 4.95
CA LEU A 56 9.91 -20.03 3.54
C LEU A 56 10.52 -18.75 2.97
N LEU A 57 9.85 -17.61 3.16
CA LEU A 57 10.36 -16.32 2.65
C LEU A 57 11.73 -15.99 3.25
N ALA A 58 11.88 -16.17 4.56
CA ALA A 58 13.14 -15.90 5.26
C ALA A 58 14.27 -16.82 4.76
N GLY A 59 13.99 -18.11 4.53
CA GLY A 59 14.96 -19.08 3.98
C GLY A 59 15.41 -18.75 2.56
N GLU A 60 14.57 -18.08 1.79
CA GLU A 60 14.86 -17.63 0.43
C GLU A 60 15.33 -16.14 0.37
N GLY A 61 15.50 -15.46 1.51
CA GLY A 61 15.97 -14.07 1.57
C GLY A 61 14.96 -13.05 1.03
N ILE A 62 13.66 -13.35 1.11
CA ILE A 62 12.57 -12.45 0.70
C ILE A 62 11.91 -11.85 1.92
N ARG A 63 11.63 -10.54 1.90
CA ARG A 63 10.86 -9.86 2.94
C ARG A 63 9.38 -9.77 2.55
N LEU A 64 8.50 -9.91 3.53
CA LEU A 64 7.10 -9.55 3.36
C LEU A 64 6.94 -8.09 3.78
N TYR A 65 6.89 -7.17 2.79
CA TYR A 65 6.71 -5.75 3.06
C TYR A 65 5.29 -5.45 3.50
N GLN A 66 4.32 -6.03 2.81
CA GLN A 66 2.91 -5.83 3.12
C GLN A 66 2.10 -7.11 2.93
N ALA A 67 1.14 -7.32 3.82
CA ALA A 67 0.05 -8.25 3.66
C ALA A 67 -1.26 -7.47 3.46
N THR A 68 -2.29 -8.11 2.89
CA THR A 68 -3.59 -7.46 2.76
C THR A 68 -4.26 -7.19 4.11
N GLY A 69 -4.91 -6.02 4.24
CA GLY A 69 -5.81 -5.70 5.35
C GLY A 69 -7.26 -6.11 5.12
N TYR A 70 -7.56 -6.84 4.04
CA TYR A 70 -8.88 -7.34 3.66
C TYR A 70 -9.95 -6.25 3.46
N TRP A 71 -9.51 -5.04 3.17
CA TRP A 71 -10.29 -3.84 2.81
C TRP A 71 -11.73 -3.81 3.33
N GLN A 72 -11.90 -3.22 4.48
CA GLN A 72 -13.18 -3.14 5.17
C GLN A 72 -13.83 -1.76 5.01
N ASN A 73 -15.14 -1.67 5.27
CA ASN A 73 -15.83 -0.39 5.30
C ASN A 73 -15.66 0.28 6.68
N MET A 74 -14.61 1.07 6.85
CA MET A 74 -14.29 1.78 8.08
C MET A 74 -15.08 3.08 8.28
N VAL A 75 -15.76 3.57 7.23
CA VAL A 75 -16.44 4.86 7.21
C VAL A 75 -17.95 4.77 7.39
N THR A 76 -18.49 3.55 7.40
CA THR A 76 -19.94 3.32 7.53
C THR A 76 -20.51 3.86 8.84
N SER A 77 -21.76 4.33 8.76
CA SER A 77 -22.54 4.71 9.95
C SER A 77 -23.30 3.56 10.58
N ASP A 78 -23.36 2.40 9.90
CA ASP A 78 -23.87 1.16 10.49
C ASP A 78 -22.84 0.62 11.46
N GLU A 79 -23.14 0.75 12.75
CA GLU A 79 -22.22 0.37 13.82
C GLU A 79 -21.96 -1.15 13.86
N THR A 80 -22.90 -1.97 13.39
CA THR A 80 -22.71 -3.43 13.30
C THR A 80 -21.66 -3.76 12.24
N VAL A 81 -21.79 -3.18 11.05
CA VAL A 81 -20.83 -3.34 9.95
C VAL A 81 -19.46 -2.77 10.35
N ARG A 82 -19.44 -1.59 10.97
CA ARG A 82 -18.19 -0.96 11.42
C ARG A 82 -17.44 -1.83 12.44
N LYS A 83 -18.14 -2.38 13.42
CA LYS A 83 -17.53 -3.28 14.44
C LYS A 83 -17.02 -4.58 13.83
N GLU A 84 -17.69 -5.11 12.81
CA GLU A 84 -17.17 -6.26 12.07
C GLU A 84 -15.89 -5.89 11.31
N SER A 85 -15.86 -4.71 10.68
CA SER A 85 -14.65 -4.19 10.05
C SER A 85 -13.49 -4.08 11.03
N VAL A 86 -13.73 -3.57 12.26
CA VAL A 86 -12.70 -3.53 13.32
C VAL A 86 -12.18 -4.92 13.65
N ARG A 87 -13.07 -5.91 13.85
CA ARG A 87 -12.66 -7.30 14.17
C ARG A 87 -11.82 -7.91 13.05
N THR A 88 -12.21 -7.67 11.80
CA THR A 88 -11.48 -8.21 10.63
C THR A 88 -10.10 -7.56 10.50
N ILE A 89 -9.97 -6.23 10.68
CA ILE A 89 -8.69 -5.54 10.66
C ILE A 89 -7.78 -6.01 11.80
N GLN A 90 -8.31 -6.18 13.01
CA GLN A 90 -7.55 -6.70 14.14
C GLN A 90 -7.06 -8.15 13.90
N ALA A 91 -7.89 -8.98 13.26
CA ALA A 91 -7.50 -10.32 12.84
C ALA A 91 -6.43 -10.29 11.75
N ALA A 92 -6.54 -9.39 10.76
CA ALA A 92 -5.55 -9.20 9.70
C ALA A 92 -4.19 -8.75 10.27
N LEU A 93 -4.17 -7.82 11.21
CA LEU A 93 -2.95 -7.37 11.89
C LEU A 93 -2.27 -8.52 12.65
N ARG A 94 -3.04 -9.29 13.40
CA ARG A 94 -2.52 -10.48 14.10
C ARG A 94 -1.94 -11.51 13.12
N LEU A 95 -2.64 -11.79 12.02
CA LEU A 95 -2.16 -12.69 10.97
C LEU A 95 -0.88 -12.15 10.33
N ALA A 96 -0.83 -10.87 10.00
CA ALA A 96 0.34 -10.21 9.43
C ALA A 96 1.56 -10.28 10.37
N GLY A 97 1.37 -10.14 11.67
CA GLY A 97 2.42 -10.37 12.67
C GLY A 97 2.97 -11.81 12.65
N TRP A 98 2.11 -12.81 12.49
CA TRP A 98 2.56 -14.20 12.34
C TRP A 98 3.30 -14.47 11.03
N LEU A 99 2.92 -13.76 9.96
CA LEU A 99 3.57 -13.79 8.65
C LEU A 99 4.94 -13.07 8.65
N GLY A 100 5.23 -12.25 9.65
CA GLY A 100 6.42 -11.40 9.68
C GLY A 100 6.32 -10.21 8.73
N ALA A 101 5.11 -9.78 8.38
CA ALA A 101 4.89 -8.61 7.54
C ALA A 101 5.27 -7.32 8.29
N ARG A 102 5.80 -6.34 7.56
CA ARG A 102 6.06 -5.01 8.11
C ARG A 102 4.77 -4.22 8.33
N GLY A 103 3.82 -4.35 7.43
CA GLY A 103 2.52 -3.68 7.49
C GLY A 103 1.43 -4.48 6.81
N ILE A 104 0.19 -4.03 7.01
CA ILE A 104 -0.93 -4.41 6.15
C ILE A 104 -1.29 -3.23 5.26
N ASP A 105 -1.64 -3.54 4.00
CA ASP A 105 -2.26 -2.59 3.10
C ASP A 105 -3.78 -2.67 3.26
N THR A 106 -4.42 -1.53 3.54
CA THR A 106 -5.88 -1.38 3.56
C THR A 106 -6.28 0.06 3.22
N GLY A 107 -7.51 0.25 2.76
CA GLY A 107 -8.07 1.59 2.55
C GLY A 107 -9.17 1.90 3.55
N PRO A 108 -9.67 3.14 3.58
CA PRO A 108 -10.75 3.56 4.48
C PRO A 108 -12.09 2.87 4.17
N GLY A 109 -12.21 2.21 3.02
CA GLY A 109 -13.46 1.71 2.51
C GLY A 109 -14.31 2.82 1.89
N SER A 110 -15.52 2.45 1.47
CA SER A 110 -16.46 3.36 0.80
C SER A 110 -17.89 3.09 1.25
N MET A 111 -18.72 4.13 1.19
CA MET A 111 -20.17 4.04 1.32
C MET A 111 -20.84 3.44 0.07
N ASN A 112 -20.08 3.20 -1.00
CA ASN A 112 -20.59 2.58 -2.21
C ASN A 112 -20.82 1.07 -1.98
N PRO A 113 -22.03 0.55 -2.23
CA PRO A 113 -22.34 -0.88 -1.99
C PRO A 113 -21.62 -1.84 -2.93
N ASN A 114 -21.06 -1.34 -4.04
CA ASN A 114 -20.39 -2.15 -5.06
C ASN A 114 -18.91 -2.42 -4.76
N GLY A 115 -18.33 -1.75 -3.75
CA GLY A 115 -16.95 -2.03 -3.36
C GLY A 115 -16.27 -0.91 -2.58
N PRO A 116 -15.18 -1.25 -1.89
CA PRO A 116 -14.50 -0.36 -0.94
C PRO A 116 -13.72 0.79 -1.60
N TRP A 117 -13.50 0.73 -2.92
CA TRP A 117 -12.75 1.73 -3.70
C TRP A 117 -13.62 2.55 -4.66
N PHE A 118 -14.94 2.31 -4.70
CA PHE A 118 -15.81 3.02 -5.61
C PHE A 118 -16.27 4.38 -5.04
N PRO A 119 -16.48 5.39 -5.90
CA PRO A 119 -16.87 6.72 -5.45
C PRO A 119 -18.27 6.72 -4.82
N HIS A 120 -18.43 7.52 -3.77
CA HIS A 120 -19.72 7.80 -3.16
C HIS A 120 -19.68 9.21 -2.56
N PRO A 121 -20.73 10.05 -2.71
CA PRO A 121 -20.72 11.42 -2.19
C PRO A 121 -20.51 11.47 -0.67
N ASP A 122 -21.04 10.50 0.07
CA ASP A 122 -20.90 10.45 1.52
C ASP A 122 -19.49 10.12 2.00
N ASN A 123 -18.61 9.60 1.13
CA ASN A 123 -17.17 9.41 1.46
C ASN A 123 -16.49 10.73 1.84
N TYR A 124 -17.00 11.86 1.34
CA TYR A 124 -16.42 13.20 1.51
C TYR A 124 -17.02 13.99 2.67
N THR A 125 -17.87 13.36 3.48
CA THR A 125 -18.52 14.03 4.61
C THR A 125 -17.63 14.00 5.86
N GLU A 126 -17.82 15.01 6.73
CA GLU A 126 -17.18 15.03 8.04
C GLU A 126 -17.56 13.80 8.87
N ARG A 127 -18.80 13.30 8.71
CA ARG A 127 -19.28 12.08 9.36
C ARG A 127 -18.43 10.86 8.98
N ALA A 128 -18.14 10.65 7.70
CA ALA A 128 -17.29 9.54 7.24
C ALA A 128 -15.86 9.65 7.82
N LYS A 129 -15.32 10.88 7.84
CA LYS A 129 -14.00 11.14 8.44
C LYS A 129 -13.98 10.81 9.94
N GLN A 130 -14.98 11.19 10.71
CA GLN A 130 -15.07 10.88 12.13
C GLN A 130 -15.27 9.38 12.39
N GLN A 131 -16.03 8.68 11.56
CA GLN A 131 -16.16 7.21 11.65
C GLN A 131 -14.83 6.52 11.35
N LEU A 132 -14.07 6.99 10.35
CA LEU A 132 -12.74 6.49 10.06
C LEU A 132 -11.81 6.65 11.28
N ILE A 133 -11.73 7.86 11.84
CA ILE A 133 -10.89 8.14 13.02
C ILE A 133 -11.27 7.22 14.19
N LYS A 134 -12.56 7.05 14.44
CA LYS A 134 -13.06 6.15 15.49
C LYS A 134 -12.61 4.72 15.25
N THR A 135 -12.80 4.21 14.02
CA THR A 135 -12.43 2.83 13.65
C THR A 135 -10.92 2.60 13.78
N LEU A 136 -10.10 3.53 13.30
CA LEU A 136 -8.64 3.43 13.36
C LEU A 136 -8.13 3.44 14.82
N LYS A 137 -8.72 4.25 15.70
CA LYS A 137 -8.38 4.25 17.13
C LYS A 137 -8.67 2.90 17.80
N GLU A 138 -9.76 2.25 17.41
CA GLU A 138 -10.10 0.91 17.93
C GLU A 138 -9.17 -0.19 17.38
N CYS A 139 -8.51 0.03 16.24
CA CYS A 139 -7.55 -0.91 15.64
C CYS A 139 -6.10 -0.66 16.08
N ALA A 140 -5.77 0.54 16.55
CA ALA A 140 -4.38 0.96 16.79
C ALA A 140 -3.63 0.07 17.79
N GLN A 141 -4.30 -0.38 18.88
CA GLN A 141 -3.68 -1.27 19.85
C GLN A 141 -3.33 -2.64 19.24
N ALA A 142 -4.19 -3.19 18.38
CA ALA A 142 -3.90 -4.46 17.71
C ALA A 142 -2.71 -4.34 16.74
N ALA A 143 -2.50 -3.17 16.12
CA ALA A 143 -1.33 -2.91 15.30
C ALA A 143 -0.05 -2.90 16.15
N GLU A 144 -0.08 -2.24 17.30
CA GLU A 144 1.02 -2.21 18.26
C GLU A 144 1.34 -3.60 18.81
N ASP A 145 0.33 -4.35 19.25
CA ASP A 145 0.49 -5.70 19.80
C ASP A 145 1.08 -6.69 18.77
N ALA A 146 0.74 -6.51 17.50
CA ALA A 146 1.26 -7.30 16.40
C ALA A 146 2.65 -6.85 15.92
N GLY A 147 3.08 -5.63 16.25
CA GLY A 147 4.29 -5.00 15.72
C GLY A 147 4.20 -4.75 14.20
N VAL A 148 3.00 -4.45 13.69
CA VAL A 148 2.68 -4.34 12.26
C VAL A 148 2.02 -2.98 12.00
N PHE A 149 2.48 -2.25 10.99
CA PHE A 149 1.81 -1.02 10.60
C PHE A 149 0.43 -1.29 10.01
N LEU A 150 -0.60 -0.60 10.54
CA LEU A 150 -1.87 -0.44 9.87
C LEU A 150 -1.70 0.69 8.85
N SER A 151 -1.35 0.34 7.62
CA SER A 151 -1.07 1.31 6.57
C SER A 151 -2.32 1.55 5.72
N LEU A 152 -2.66 2.81 5.56
CA LEU A 152 -3.84 3.24 4.79
C LEU A 152 -3.41 3.69 3.41
N GLU A 153 -3.84 2.98 2.40
CA GLU A 153 -3.78 3.46 1.03
C GLU A 153 -4.85 4.55 0.84
N CYS A 154 -4.43 5.69 0.32
CA CYS A 154 -5.25 6.87 0.12
C CYS A 154 -5.65 7.00 -1.34
N HIS A 155 -6.84 7.56 -1.62
CA HIS A 155 -7.30 7.74 -3.00
C HIS A 155 -8.34 8.86 -3.08
N GLN A 156 -8.37 9.60 -4.20
CA GLN A 156 -9.34 10.68 -4.45
C GLN A 156 -10.81 10.24 -4.33
N LEU A 157 -11.12 8.97 -4.56
CA LEU A 157 -12.48 8.42 -4.55
C LEU A 157 -13.01 8.08 -3.15
N VAL A 158 -12.15 8.06 -2.14
CA VAL A 158 -12.50 7.66 -0.77
C VAL A 158 -12.33 8.82 0.22
N THR A 159 -12.56 8.58 1.51
CA THR A 159 -12.50 9.64 2.54
C THR A 159 -11.14 10.33 2.61
N LEU A 160 -10.05 9.60 2.39
CA LEU A 160 -8.68 10.14 2.38
C LEU A 160 -8.32 10.70 0.99
N LYS A 161 -9.13 11.62 0.50
CA LYS A 161 -9.07 12.12 -0.89
C LYS A 161 -7.93 13.09 -1.19
N THR A 162 -7.32 13.69 -0.16
CA THR A 162 -6.17 14.58 -0.31
C THR A 162 -5.15 14.34 0.80
N PRO A 163 -3.86 14.73 0.61
CA PRO A 163 -2.82 14.64 1.63
C PRO A 163 -3.19 15.35 2.94
N GLU A 164 -3.87 16.51 2.86
CA GLU A 164 -4.27 17.30 4.03
C GLU A 164 -5.28 16.54 4.89
N ILE A 165 -6.29 15.92 4.26
CA ILE A 165 -7.29 15.11 4.97
C ILE A 165 -6.64 13.86 5.58
N ALA A 166 -5.73 13.21 4.85
CA ALA A 166 -4.99 12.07 5.36
C ALA A 166 -4.17 12.48 6.61
N ARG A 167 -3.45 13.61 6.55
CA ARG A 167 -2.72 14.16 7.71
C ARG A 167 -3.65 14.44 8.88
N GLU A 168 -4.79 15.12 8.63
CA GLU A 168 -5.76 15.44 9.68
C GLU A 168 -6.28 14.18 10.38
N VAL A 169 -6.61 13.14 9.63
CA VAL A 169 -7.06 11.85 10.19
C VAL A 169 -5.94 11.19 11.01
N LEU A 170 -4.72 11.12 10.47
CA LEU A 170 -3.59 10.47 11.14
C LEU A 170 -3.14 11.25 12.40
N ASP A 171 -3.16 12.58 12.37
CA ASP A 171 -2.92 13.44 13.55
C ASP A 171 -4.00 13.18 14.62
N ALA A 172 -5.29 13.05 14.24
CA ALA A 172 -6.39 12.79 15.16
C ALA A 172 -6.36 11.37 15.75
N VAL A 173 -5.91 10.38 15.00
CA VAL A 173 -5.69 9.00 15.49
C VAL A 173 -4.54 8.95 16.49
N ASN A 174 -3.46 9.68 16.20
CA ASN A 174 -2.29 9.84 17.07
C ASN A 174 -1.67 8.51 17.52
N SER A 175 -1.46 7.58 16.59
CA SER A 175 -0.80 6.30 16.86
C SER A 175 0.49 6.14 16.03
N PRO A 176 1.59 5.65 16.60
CA PRO A 176 2.80 5.35 15.85
C PRO A 176 2.64 4.13 14.93
N TRP A 177 1.56 3.37 15.08
CA TRP A 177 1.28 2.15 14.32
C TRP A 177 0.24 2.30 13.23
N VAL A 178 -0.48 3.46 13.17
CA VAL A 178 -1.39 3.81 12.08
C VAL A 178 -0.68 4.75 11.14
N ARG A 179 -0.48 4.35 9.89
CA ARG A 179 0.42 4.98 8.94
C ARG A 179 -0.24 5.13 7.56
N CYS A 180 0.46 5.79 6.67
CA CYS A 180 0.08 5.96 5.28
C CYS A 180 0.89 4.97 4.42
N ASP A 181 0.18 4.24 3.57
CA ASP A 181 0.72 3.58 2.41
C ASP A 181 0.54 4.50 1.21
N TYR A 182 1.64 5.01 0.70
CA TYR A 182 1.59 6.02 -0.33
C TYR A 182 1.52 5.37 -1.71
N ASP A 183 0.41 5.53 -2.41
CA ASP A 183 0.34 5.22 -3.84
C ASP A 183 0.63 6.50 -4.64
N SER A 184 1.60 6.41 -5.54
CA SER A 184 2.11 7.58 -6.28
C SER A 184 1.08 8.19 -7.23
N ALA A 185 0.12 7.39 -7.73
CA ALA A 185 -0.86 7.81 -8.72
C ALA A 185 -2.17 8.32 -8.07
N ASN A 186 -2.54 7.80 -6.89
CA ASN A 186 -3.89 7.93 -6.36
C ASN A 186 -4.34 9.35 -6.00
N TRP A 187 -3.41 10.29 -5.77
CA TRP A 187 -3.71 11.70 -5.51
C TRP A 187 -3.37 12.65 -6.66
N ILE A 188 -2.82 12.13 -7.76
CA ILE A 188 -2.54 12.97 -8.94
C ILE A 188 -3.86 13.39 -9.59
N THR A 189 -4.04 14.68 -9.75
CA THR A 189 -5.22 15.28 -10.39
C THR A 189 -4.93 15.71 -11.82
N LEU A 190 -5.95 16.23 -12.51
CA LEU A 190 -5.76 16.83 -13.84
C LEU A 190 -4.88 18.08 -13.81
N GLU A 191 -4.81 18.78 -12.69
CA GLU A 191 -3.96 19.95 -12.51
C GLU A 191 -2.49 19.54 -12.34
N ASP A 192 -2.26 18.36 -11.77
CA ASP A 192 -0.92 17.86 -11.42
C ASP A 192 -0.25 17.06 -12.52
N ILE A 193 -1.02 16.50 -13.47
CA ILE A 193 -0.59 15.42 -14.34
C ILE A 193 0.63 15.77 -15.21
N TYR A 194 0.83 17.04 -15.53
CA TYR A 194 1.98 17.50 -16.31
C TYR A 194 3.15 18.02 -15.46
N ASP A 195 2.99 18.04 -14.13
CA ASP A 195 4.04 18.36 -13.16
C ASP A 195 3.89 17.47 -11.92
N THR A 196 3.98 16.17 -12.14
CA THR A 196 3.86 15.18 -11.05
C THR A 196 4.97 15.34 -10.00
N GLY A 197 6.12 15.90 -10.36
CA GLY A 197 7.20 16.20 -9.44
C GLY A 197 6.81 17.25 -8.39
N ALA A 198 6.12 18.33 -8.79
CA ALA A 198 5.61 19.33 -7.85
C ALA A 198 4.53 18.72 -6.93
N ALA A 199 3.60 17.94 -7.50
CA ALA A 199 2.57 17.24 -6.73
C ALA A 199 3.17 16.28 -5.69
N LEU A 200 4.15 15.46 -6.08
CA LEU A 200 4.88 14.57 -5.16
C LEU A 200 5.53 15.36 -4.02
N ASN A 201 6.24 16.45 -4.31
CA ASN A 201 6.84 17.28 -3.27
C ASN A 201 5.80 17.78 -2.28
N HIS A 202 4.66 18.29 -2.75
CA HIS A 202 3.55 18.72 -1.91
C HIS A 202 3.01 17.57 -1.03
N HIS A 203 2.75 16.39 -1.61
CA HIS A 203 2.26 15.23 -0.85
C HIS A 203 3.22 14.85 0.28
N PHE A 204 4.51 14.76 -0.02
CA PHE A 204 5.53 14.42 0.98
C PHE A 204 5.70 15.51 2.05
N ASP A 205 5.57 16.79 1.70
CA ASP A 205 5.65 17.89 2.68
C ASP A 205 4.46 17.85 3.65
N VAL A 206 3.27 17.43 3.17
CA VAL A 206 2.06 17.38 3.98
C VAL A 206 2.01 16.13 4.85
N VAL A 207 2.22 14.93 4.27
CA VAL A 207 1.92 13.66 4.94
C VAL A 207 3.12 12.71 5.06
N GLY A 208 4.29 13.10 4.54
CA GLY A 208 5.49 12.25 4.46
C GLY A 208 5.91 11.60 5.78
N LYS A 209 5.80 12.32 6.92
CA LYS A 209 6.10 11.76 8.25
C LYS A 209 5.29 10.52 8.64
N TYR A 210 4.18 10.26 7.93
CA TYR A 210 3.32 9.10 8.16
C TYR A 210 3.55 7.98 7.15
N MET A 211 4.24 8.24 6.04
CA MET A 211 4.51 7.24 5.01
C MET A 211 5.48 6.18 5.52
N VAL A 212 5.18 4.91 5.29
CA VAL A 212 6.02 3.76 5.67
C VAL A 212 6.30 2.81 4.51
N SER A 213 5.63 3.01 3.39
CA SER A 213 5.72 2.25 2.15
C SER A 213 5.20 3.10 1.00
N CYS A 214 5.54 2.69 -0.22
CA CYS A 214 5.06 3.33 -1.44
C CYS A 214 4.69 2.26 -2.47
N HIS A 215 3.48 2.38 -3.03
CA HIS A 215 3.11 1.72 -4.28
C HIS A 215 3.53 2.62 -5.45
N ALA A 216 4.48 2.15 -6.21
CA ALA A 216 4.98 2.87 -7.37
C ALA A 216 4.17 2.47 -8.60
N LYS A 217 3.19 3.29 -8.94
CA LYS A 217 2.41 3.25 -10.18
C LYS A 217 2.80 4.42 -11.06
N ASP A 218 2.51 4.29 -12.35
CA ASP A 218 2.53 5.41 -13.28
C ASP A 218 1.12 5.92 -13.55
N ILE A 219 1.01 7.09 -14.17
CA ILE A 219 -0.29 7.72 -14.47
C ILE A 219 -0.19 8.54 -15.76
N TRP A 220 -1.27 8.54 -16.54
CA TRP A 220 -1.37 9.35 -17.78
C TRP A 220 -2.83 9.76 -18.04
N ILE A 221 -3.01 10.72 -18.95
CA ILE A 221 -4.32 11.06 -19.48
C ILE A 221 -4.58 10.23 -20.73
N GLU A 222 -5.71 9.56 -20.79
CA GLU A 222 -6.14 8.88 -22.00
C GLU A 222 -6.51 9.87 -23.11
N ASN A 223 -6.14 9.54 -24.34
CA ASN A 223 -6.43 10.36 -25.50
C ASN A 223 -7.91 10.22 -25.95
N ARG A 224 -8.83 10.79 -25.14
CA ARG A 224 -10.27 10.82 -25.40
C ARG A 224 -10.90 12.08 -24.82
N LEU A 225 -12.09 12.49 -25.35
CA LEU A 225 -12.76 13.72 -24.90
C LEU A 225 -13.32 13.62 -23.47
N ALA A 226 -13.86 12.47 -23.09
CA ALA A 226 -14.23 12.25 -21.69
C ALA A 226 -12.95 12.07 -20.87
N LEU A 227 -12.69 13.01 -19.98
CA LEU A 227 -11.47 13.01 -19.18
C LEU A 227 -11.32 11.72 -18.37
N HIS A 228 -10.18 11.07 -18.51
CA HIS A 228 -9.85 9.87 -17.80
C HIS A 228 -8.35 9.84 -17.48
N LEU A 229 -8.04 9.84 -16.18
CA LEU A 229 -6.71 9.53 -15.69
C LEU A 229 -6.61 8.02 -15.55
N GLN A 230 -5.61 7.44 -16.21
CA GLN A 230 -5.32 6.01 -16.15
C GLN A 230 -4.04 5.80 -15.39
N ASP A 231 -4.09 4.96 -14.37
CA ASP A 231 -2.90 4.46 -13.66
C ASP A 231 -2.42 3.12 -14.26
N GLY A 232 -1.20 2.76 -13.96
CA GLY A 232 -0.67 1.47 -14.40
C GLY A 232 0.85 1.31 -14.23
N CYS A 233 1.40 0.52 -15.14
CA CYS A 233 2.78 0.06 -15.09
C CYS A 233 3.79 1.22 -15.06
N PRO A 234 4.72 1.22 -14.08
CA PRO A 234 5.81 2.20 -14.02
C PRO A 234 6.61 2.31 -15.32
N GLY A 235 6.84 3.55 -15.76
CA GLY A 235 7.57 3.87 -16.99
C GLY A 235 6.71 4.03 -18.24
N LYS A 236 5.37 3.96 -18.12
CA LYS A 236 4.45 4.14 -19.23
C LYS A 236 3.72 5.49 -19.23
N GLY A 237 3.84 6.25 -18.19
CA GLY A 237 3.11 7.50 -17.99
C GLY A 237 4.03 8.71 -17.76
N LEU A 238 3.58 9.58 -16.85
CA LEU A 238 4.18 10.89 -16.58
C LEU A 238 4.71 11.04 -15.15
N MET A 239 4.81 9.94 -14.41
CA MET A 239 5.28 9.96 -13.01
C MET A 239 6.76 10.33 -12.92
N ASP A 240 7.09 11.35 -12.12
CA ASP A 240 8.48 11.69 -11.80
C ASP A 240 9.06 10.74 -10.74
N PHE A 241 9.53 9.57 -11.19
CA PHE A 241 10.16 8.56 -10.32
C PHE A 241 11.45 9.10 -9.66
N LYS A 242 12.13 10.10 -10.22
CA LYS A 242 13.32 10.67 -9.60
C LYS A 242 12.95 11.44 -8.33
N THR A 243 11.91 12.26 -8.40
CA THR A 243 11.39 12.95 -7.23
C THR A 243 10.81 11.96 -6.21
N LEU A 244 10.02 10.98 -6.65
CA LEU A 244 9.48 9.94 -5.78
C LEU A 244 10.59 9.25 -4.98
N PHE A 245 11.65 8.78 -5.65
CA PHE A 245 12.73 8.03 -5.00
C PHE A 245 13.56 8.91 -4.06
N ARG A 246 13.88 10.16 -4.43
CA ARG A 246 14.55 11.10 -3.51
C ARG A 246 13.75 11.31 -2.23
N ARG A 247 12.45 11.52 -2.36
CA ARG A 247 11.57 11.78 -1.23
C ARG A 247 11.41 10.54 -0.33
N MET A 248 11.22 9.35 -0.91
CA MET A 248 11.15 8.09 -0.15
C MET A 248 12.46 7.79 0.58
N GLU A 249 13.62 7.93 -0.10
CA GLU A 249 14.93 7.70 0.51
C GLU A 249 15.20 8.66 1.68
N ALA A 250 14.75 9.92 1.54
CA ALA A 250 14.89 10.93 2.62
C ALA A 250 14.03 10.60 3.85
N LEU A 251 12.95 9.85 3.73
CA LEU A 251 12.16 9.40 4.88
C LEU A 251 12.86 8.24 5.60
N SER A 252 13.27 7.23 4.87
CA SER A 252 14.02 6.09 5.38
C SER A 252 14.53 5.21 4.25
N THR A 253 15.80 4.82 4.31
CA THR A 253 16.41 3.85 3.38
C THR A 253 15.76 2.46 3.45
N ASP A 254 15.03 2.17 4.53
CA ASP A 254 14.40 0.86 4.81
C ASP A 254 12.92 0.80 4.38
N TYR A 255 12.31 1.93 3.99
CA TYR A 255 10.93 1.91 3.49
C TYR A 255 10.87 1.36 2.06
N PRO A 256 9.96 0.40 1.79
CA PRO A 256 9.89 -0.21 0.48
C PRO A 256 9.20 0.69 -0.54
N VAL A 257 9.70 0.64 -1.76
CA VAL A 257 9.02 1.09 -2.97
C VAL A 257 8.60 -0.16 -3.74
N ILE A 258 7.30 -0.37 -3.87
CA ILE A 258 6.68 -1.59 -4.37
C ILE A 258 6.13 -1.35 -5.78
N ALA A 259 6.63 -2.09 -6.76
CA ALA A 259 6.09 -2.05 -8.12
C ALA A 259 4.65 -2.55 -8.14
N GLU A 260 3.74 -1.76 -8.67
CA GLU A 260 2.33 -2.10 -8.82
C GLU A 260 1.75 -1.56 -10.14
N GLY A 261 0.60 -2.11 -10.56
CA GLY A 261 -0.04 -1.74 -11.83
C GLY A 261 0.57 -2.39 -13.07
N ASN A 262 1.49 -3.33 -12.91
CA ASN A 262 2.20 -4.03 -13.98
C ASN A 262 1.79 -5.50 -14.11
N SER A 263 1.96 -6.05 -15.30
CA SER A 263 1.87 -7.49 -15.55
C SER A 263 3.18 -8.22 -15.19
N THR A 264 3.14 -9.55 -15.21
CA THR A 264 4.36 -10.37 -15.00
C THR A 264 5.42 -10.12 -16.06
N GLU A 265 5.01 -9.91 -17.31
CA GLU A 265 5.88 -9.69 -18.47
C GLU A 265 6.58 -8.33 -18.41
N GLU A 266 5.98 -7.35 -17.72
CA GLU A 266 6.51 -5.99 -17.56
C GLU A 266 7.53 -5.87 -16.42
N LEU A 267 7.52 -6.79 -15.46
CA LEU A 267 8.42 -6.74 -14.27
C LEU A 267 9.91 -6.52 -14.61
N PRO A 268 10.50 -7.16 -15.65
CA PRO A 268 11.91 -6.90 -15.98
C PRO A 268 12.17 -5.45 -16.41
N ALA A 269 11.22 -4.81 -17.07
CA ALA A 269 11.35 -3.41 -17.50
C ALA A 269 11.17 -2.47 -16.30
N VAL A 270 10.20 -2.76 -15.40
CA VAL A 270 9.99 -2.00 -14.16
C VAL A 270 11.21 -2.08 -13.25
N SER A 271 11.75 -3.27 -13.03
CA SER A 271 12.98 -3.46 -12.25
C SER A 271 14.12 -2.63 -12.81
N ARG A 272 14.35 -2.68 -14.12
CA ARG A 272 15.38 -1.88 -14.79
C ARG A 272 15.17 -0.38 -14.57
N LEU A 273 13.95 0.12 -14.75
CA LEU A 273 13.61 1.52 -14.49
C LEU A 273 13.98 1.92 -13.06
N PHE A 274 13.63 1.09 -12.08
CA PHE A 274 13.89 1.36 -10.66
C PHE A 274 15.39 1.42 -10.35
N TYR A 275 16.15 0.43 -10.82
CA TYR A 275 17.60 0.39 -10.62
C TYR A 275 18.34 1.51 -11.38
N ASP A 276 17.94 1.83 -12.61
CA ASP A 276 18.54 2.91 -13.38
C ASP A 276 18.25 4.26 -12.71
N THR A 277 17.02 4.49 -12.25
CA THR A 277 16.65 5.71 -11.52
C THR A 277 17.43 5.84 -10.21
N ALA A 278 17.53 4.78 -9.41
CA ALA A 278 18.30 4.78 -8.17
C ALA A 278 19.80 5.08 -8.43
N ARG A 279 20.38 4.47 -9.47
CA ARG A 279 21.77 4.68 -9.88
C ARG A 279 22.04 6.11 -10.31
N GLU A 280 21.16 6.71 -11.14
CA GLU A 280 21.27 8.11 -11.55
C GLU A 280 21.22 9.08 -10.35
N LEU A 281 20.51 8.72 -9.31
CA LEU A 281 20.36 9.51 -8.09
C LEU A 281 21.48 9.24 -7.05
N GLY A 282 22.33 8.25 -7.29
CA GLY A 282 23.32 7.78 -6.30
C GLY A 282 22.70 7.15 -5.05
N ILE A 283 21.47 6.63 -5.16
CA ILE A 283 20.74 5.98 -4.07
C ILE A 283 21.17 4.50 -4.00
N PRO A 284 21.70 4.02 -2.86
CA PRO A 284 22.04 2.61 -2.71
C PRO A 284 20.77 1.75 -2.63
N VAL A 285 20.72 0.67 -3.42
CA VAL A 285 19.67 -0.34 -3.32
C VAL A 285 20.10 -1.40 -2.32
N LEU A 286 19.22 -1.71 -1.37
CA LEU A 286 19.46 -2.67 -0.29
C LEU A 286 18.83 -4.01 -0.67
N ASP A 287 19.66 -4.99 -1.01
CA ASP A 287 19.21 -6.30 -1.49
C ASP A 287 18.77 -7.26 -0.36
N GLN A 288 19.09 -6.95 0.90
CA GLN A 288 18.73 -7.78 2.09
C GLN A 288 18.44 -6.91 3.33
#